data_cf49a44c663f615fff69b50d42e9560c
#
_entry.id   cf49a44c663f615fff69b50d42e9560c
#
_cell.length_a   1.000
_cell.length_b   1.000
_cell.length_c   1.000
_cell.angle_alpha   90.00
_cell.angle_beta   90.00
_cell.angle_gamma   90.00
#
_symmetry.space_group_name_H-M   'P 1'
#
loop_
_entity.id
_entity.type
_entity.pdbx_description
1 polymer ?
#
loop_
_entity_poly.entity_id
_entity_poly.type
_entity_poly.pdbx_seq_one_letter_code
_entity_poly.pdbx_strand_id
1 'polypeptide(L)'
;SDWSSDVCSSDLASHALIFNEDLRKRFRIYMDAGELDMGHVFAFLSVEAAYSHGTEWLDQCLAYIQGNIDFVDEFLKKHAPKIKAIRPEASYLVWLDCRELELSQKDLNEFFVDKAHLALNDGEMFGKEGIGFMRLNVASPRCIIEKAMKQLADAYQLYIK
;
A
#
# COMPACT_ATOMS: atom_id res chain seq x y z
N SER A 1 -6.55 10.07 13.70
CA SER A 1 -5.70 9.46 12.68
C SER A 1 -6.37 8.16 12.28
N ASP A 2 -7.09 8.22 11.18
CA ASP A 2 -7.68 7.04 10.60
C ASP A 2 -6.54 6.20 10.00
N TRP A 3 -6.17 5.21 10.76
CA TRP A 3 -5.42 4.10 10.24
C TRP A 3 -6.39 3.33 9.35
N SER A 4 -6.46 3.64 8.07
CA SER A 4 -7.02 2.70 7.14
C SER A 4 -6.00 1.58 7.02
N SER A 5 -6.22 0.58 7.81
CA SER A 5 -5.41 -0.63 7.88
C SER A 5 -5.72 -1.57 6.73
N ASP A 6 -6.04 -1.02 5.58
CA ASP A 6 -6.57 -1.79 4.45
C ASP A 6 -5.71 -2.96 4.03
N VAL A 7 -4.50 -3.09 4.55
CA VAL A 7 -3.66 -4.27 4.32
C VAL A 7 -2.44 -4.29 5.28
N CYS A 8 -2.65 -4.21 6.56
CA CYS A 8 -1.56 -4.40 7.50
C CYS A 8 -1.70 -5.71 8.26
N SER A 9 -0.60 -6.41 8.46
CA SER A 9 -0.54 -7.55 9.39
C SER A 9 -0.99 -7.18 10.81
N SER A 10 -1.00 -5.90 11.13
CA SER A 10 -1.54 -5.33 12.36
C SER A 10 -3.06 -5.42 12.51
N ASP A 11 -3.82 -5.73 11.46
CA ASP A 11 -5.27 -5.92 11.54
C ASP A 11 -5.66 -7.16 12.32
N LEU A 12 -4.78 -8.15 12.39
CA LEU A 12 -4.99 -9.40 13.13
C LEU A 12 -4.21 -9.42 14.44
N ALA A 13 -2.96 -8.99 14.41
CA ALA A 13 -2.08 -8.92 15.58
C ALA A 13 -0.95 -7.93 15.35
N SER A 14 -0.57 -7.22 16.39
CA SER A 14 0.61 -6.34 16.41
C SER A 14 1.42 -6.55 17.67
N HIS A 15 2.70 -6.16 17.64
CA HIS A 15 3.62 -6.30 18.73
C HIS A 15 4.24 -4.97 19.12
N ALA A 16 4.23 -4.66 20.40
CA ALA A 16 4.95 -3.53 20.97
C ALA A 16 6.16 -4.01 21.78
N LEU A 17 7.36 -3.73 21.29
CA LEU A 17 8.60 -4.02 21.99
C LEU A 17 9.02 -2.80 22.80
N ILE A 18 8.77 -2.84 24.13
CA ILE A 18 9.03 -1.72 25.03
C ILE A 18 10.07 -2.16 26.07
N PHE A 19 11.33 -1.76 25.87
CA PHE A 19 12.45 -2.12 26.73
C PHE A 19 12.44 -1.35 28.05
N ASN A 20 11.98 -0.08 28.04
CA ASN A 20 11.86 0.73 29.25
C ASN A 20 10.71 0.21 30.15
N GLU A 21 11.03 -0.18 31.37
CA GLU A 21 10.08 -0.81 32.29
C GLU A 21 8.92 0.12 32.70
N ASP A 22 9.19 1.39 32.96
CA ASP A 22 8.16 2.34 33.41
C ASP A 22 7.21 2.66 32.23
N LEU A 23 7.76 2.82 31.03
CA LEU A 23 6.95 3.02 29.82
C LEU A 23 6.09 1.78 29.53
N ARG A 24 6.65 0.58 29.66
CA ARG A 24 5.91 -0.69 29.49
C ARG A 24 4.78 -0.85 30.49
N LYS A 25 5.01 -0.48 31.77
CA LYS A 25 3.97 -0.49 32.81
C LYS A 25 2.83 0.48 32.47
N ARG A 26 3.18 1.72 32.10
CA ARG A 26 2.18 2.74 31.69
C ARG A 26 1.38 2.30 30.47
N PHE A 27 2.04 1.73 29.47
CA PHE A 27 1.39 1.19 28.29
C PHE A 27 0.40 0.08 28.64
N ARG A 28 0.80 -0.89 29.51
CA ARG A 28 -0.10 -1.96 29.97
C ARG A 28 -1.33 -1.41 30.70
N ILE A 29 -1.12 -0.51 31.67
CA ILE A 29 -2.23 0.11 32.40
C ILE A 29 -3.22 0.78 31.45
N TYR A 30 -2.73 1.45 30.42
CA TYR A 30 -3.58 2.09 29.41
C TYR A 30 -4.36 1.07 28.57
N MET A 31 -3.71 0.00 28.14
CA MET A 31 -4.35 -1.08 27.39
C MET A 31 -5.42 -1.80 28.21
N ASP A 32 -5.09 -2.17 29.45
CA ASP A 32 -6.00 -2.86 30.40
C ASP A 32 -7.23 -1.98 30.72
N ALA A 33 -7.03 -0.69 30.95
CA ALA A 33 -8.10 0.25 31.25
C ALA A 33 -9.12 0.43 30.10
N GLY A 34 -8.66 0.22 28.86
CA GLY A 34 -9.49 0.29 27.66
C GLY A 34 -9.97 -1.06 27.12
N GLU A 35 -9.62 -2.17 27.82
CA GLU A 35 -9.83 -3.55 27.32
C GLU A 35 -9.30 -3.75 25.90
N LEU A 36 -8.17 -3.08 25.56
CA LEU A 36 -7.61 -3.05 24.21
C LEU A 36 -6.65 -4.22 23.92
N ASP A 37 -6.35 -5.05 24.93
CA ASP A 37 -5.45 -6.20 24.85
C ASP A 37 -6.18 -7.52 24.58
N MET A 38 -7.48 -7.48 24.43
CA MET A 38 -8.34 -8.65 24.14
C MET A 38 -8.05 -9.21 22.75
N GLY A 39 -6.94 -9.92 22.65
CA GLY A 39 -6.53 -10.55 21.40
C GLY A 39 -7.47 -11.70 20.98
N HIS A 40 -7.45 -11.96 19.70
CA HIS A 40 -8.19 -13.10 19.13
C HIS A 40 -7.30 -14.35 19.13
N VAL A 41 -7.82 -15.50 19.57
CA VAL A 41 -7.02 -16.73 19.73
C VAL A 41 -6.33 -17.15 18.43
N PHE A 42 -7.00 -17.01 17.27
CA PHE A 42 -6.39 -17.31 15.98
C PHE A 42 -5.31 -16.31 15.58
N ALA A 43 -5.37 -15.08 16.07
CA ALA A 43 -4.31 -14.08 15.81
C ALA A 43 -2.99 -14.53 16.45
N PHE A 44 -3.04 -14.99 17.72
CA PHE A 44 -1.85 -15.49 18.41
C PHE A 44 -1.26 -16.72 17.71
N LEU A 45 -2.11 -17.70 17.37
CA LEU A 45 -1.68 -18.91 16.66
C LEU A 45 -1.12 -18.61 15.27
N SER A 46 -1.74 -17.66 14.55
CA SER A 46 -1.26 -17.24 13.23
C SER A 46 0.10 -16.56 13.30
N VAL A 47 0.34 -15.72 14.30
CA VAL A 47 1.64 -15.07 14.51
C VAL A 47 2.71 -16.13 14.81
N GLU A 48 2.45 -17.05 15.73
CA GLU A 48 3.39 -18.13 16.07
C GLU A 48 3.72 -18.99 14.83
N ALA A 49 2.69 -19.41 14.08
CA ALA A 49 2.86 -20.21 12.87
C ALA A 49 3.65 -19.45 11.78
N ALA A 50 3.32 -18.15 11.56
CA ALA A 50 4.00 -17.34 10.56
C ALA A 50 5.50 -17.17 10.87
N TYR A 51 5.84 -16.83 12.12
CA TYR A 51 7.24 -16.66 12.52
C TYR A 51 8.02 -17.98 12.61
N SER A 52 7.34 -19.10 12.94
CA SER A 52 8.00 -20.40 13.04
C SER A 52 8.19 -21.11 11.71
N HIS A 53 7.30 -20.90 10.75
CA HIS A 53 7.23 -21.70 9.52
C HIS A 53 7.04 -20.87 8.23
N GLY A 54 6.85 -19.54 8.32
CA GLY A 54 6.48 -18.72 7.19
C GLY A 54 7.64 -18.19 6.34
N THR A 55 8.90 -18.42 6.71
CA THR A 55 10.06 -17.79 6.05
C THR A 55 10.13 -18.06 4.55
N GLU A 56 10.00 -19.30 4.13
CA GLU A 56 10.07 -19.65 2.71
C GLU A 56 8.95 -19.01 1.90
N TRP A 57 7.73 -19.01 2.44
CA TRP A 57 6.59 -18.31 1.81
C TRP A 57 6.85 -16.80 1.71
N LEU A 58 7.36 -16.19 2.77
CA LEU A 58 7.67 -14.77 2.80
C LEU A 58 8.70 -14.40 1.74
N ASP A 59 9.77 -15.15 1.62
CA ASP A 59 10.84 -14.91 0.64
C ASP A 59 10.29 -14.97 -0.80
N GLN A 60 9.46 -15.97 -1.10
CA GLN A 60 8.80 -16.09 -2.40
C GLN A 60 7.81 -14.91 -2.65
N CYS A 61 7.05 -14.54 -1.64
CA CYS A 61 6.10 -13.42 -1.71
C CYS A 61 6.83 -12.09 -1.96
N LEU A 62 7.92 -11.83 -1.23
CA LEU A 62 8.73 -10.63 -1.42
C LEU A 62 9.35 -10.56 -2.82
N ALA A 63 9.87 -11.67 -3.32
CA ALA A 63 10.40 -11.74 -4.69
C ALA A 63 9.31 -11.47 -5.74
N TYR A 64 8.10 -11.99 -5.52
CA TYR A 64 6.98 -11.76 -6.40
C TYR A 64 6.52 -10.30 -6.41
N ILE A 65 6.39 -9.68 -5.22
CA ILE A 65 6.03 -8.26 -5.05
C ILE A 65 7.11 -7.38 -5.71
N GLN A 66 8.38 -7.68 -5.47
CA GLN A 66 9.49 -6.97 -6.10
C GLN A 66 9.38 -6.99 -7.63
N GLY A 67 9.11 -8.16 -8.21
CA GLY A 67 8.87 -8.28 -9.64
C GLY A 67 7.66 -7.45 -10.13
N ASN A 68 6.60 -7.31 -9.32
CA ASN A 68 5.47 -6.44 -9.65
C ASN A 68 5.86 -4.96 -9.63
N ILE A 69 6.66 -4.53 -8.63
CA ILE A 69 7.19 -3.16 -8.56
C ILE A 69 8.04 -2.85 -9.79
N ASP A 70 8.95 -3.73 -10.14
CA ASP A 70 9.82 -3.58 -11.31
C ASP A 70 9.00 -3.45 -12.60
N PHE A 71 8.01 -4.31 -12.77
CA PHE A 71 7.11 -4.26 -13.92
C PHE A 71 6.35 -2.94 -14.02
N VAL A 72 5.77 -2.46 -12.91
CA VAL A 72 5.03 -1.19 -12.90
C VAL A 72 5.94 -0.02 -13.28
N ASP A 73 7.13 0.06 -12.69
CA ASP A 73 8.10 1.12 -12.96
C ASP A 73 8.53 1.13 -14.46
N GLU A 74 8.92 -0.03 -15.00
CA GLU A 74 9.31 -0.16 -16.40
C GLU A 74 8.15 0.15 -17.35
N PHE A 75 6.95 -0.32 -17.03
CA PHE A 75 5.76 -0.11 -17.84
C PHE A 75 5.40 1.37 -17.91
N LEU A 76 5.38 2.08 -16.78
CA LEU A 76 5.06 3.50 -16.73
C LEU A 76 6.09 4.34 -17.48
N LYS A 77 7.37 4.08 -17.31
CA LYS A 77 8.44 4.75 -18.07
C LYS A 77 8.23 4.68 -19.58
N LYS A 78 7.71 3.54 -20.05
CA LYS A 78 7.52 3.30 -21.49
C LYS A 78 6.19 3.84 -22.01
N HIS A 79 5.11 3.72 -21.26
CA HIS A 79 3.75 3.94 -21.76
C HIS A 79 3.03 5.15 -21.15
N ALA A 80 3.48 5.64 -20.00
CA ALA A 80 2.90 6.81 -19.32
C ALA A 80 3.99 7.61 -18.57
N PRO A 81 4.99 8.18 -19.25
CA PRO A 81 6.20 8.73 -18.65
C PRO A 81 5.98 9.91 -17.70
N LYS A 82 4.84 10.60 -17.78
CA LYS A 82 4.47 11.65 -16.81
C LYS A 82 3.95 11.11 -15.47
N ILE A 83 3.72 9.80 -15.37
CA ILE A 83 3.34 9.11 -14.12
C ILE A 83 4.56 8.33 -13.65
N LYS A 84 5.12 8.70 -12.51
CA LYS A 84 6.36 8.09 -12.01
C LYS A 84 6.07 7.19 -10.81
N ALA A 85 6.45 5.93 -10.88
CA ALA A 85 6.41 5.05 -9.73
C ALA A 85 7.53 5.42 -8.74
N ILE A 86 7.18 5.79 -7.51
CA ILE A 86 8.16 5.93 -6.42
C ILE A 86 8.36 4.55 -5.83
N ARG A 87 9.59 4.03 -5.99
CA ARG A 87 9.94 2.70 -5.53
C ARG A 87 9.92 2.65 -4.00
N PRO A 88 9.10 1.81 -3.38
CA PRO A 88 9.05 1.71 -1.94
C PRO A 88 10.28 0.98 -1.40
N GLU A 89 10.81 1.42 -0.26
CA GLU A 89 11.87 0.72 0.48
C GLU A 89 11.33 -0.47 1.28
N ALA A 90 10.04 -0.45 1.56
CA ALA A 90 9.32 -1.52 2.26
C ALA A 90 7.86 -1.56 1.81
N SER A 91 7.15 -2.66 2.13
CA SER A 91 5.75 -2.85 1.78
C SER A 91 5.53 -3.09 0.26
N TYR A 92 4.26 -3.13 -0.11
CA TYR A 92 3.77 -3.39 -1.47
C TYR A 92 2.91 -2.23 -1.99
N LEU A 93 3.05 -1.06 -1.38
CA LEU A 93 2.30 0.14 -1.72
C LEU A 93 3.21 1.09 -2.49
N VAL A 94 2.94 1.28 -3.75
CA VAL A 94 3.70 2.15 -4.66
C VAL A 94 2.99 3.49 -4.77
N TRP A 95 3.70 4.58 -4.49
CA TRP A 95 3.22 5.92 -4.79
C TRP A 95 3.45 6.22 -6.27
N LEU A 96 2.40 6.70 -6.92
CA LEU A 96 2.45 7.21 -8.29
C LEU A 96 2.50 8.73 -8.21
N ASP A 97 3.63 9.32 -8.57
CA ASP A 97 3.76 10.77 -8.72
C ASP A 97 3.16 11.17 -10.07
N CYS A 98 2.01 11.84 -10.01
CA CYS A 98 1.23 12.28 -11.16
C CYS A 98 1.30 13.80 -11.38
N ARG A 99 2.17 14.52 -10.68
CA ARG A 99 2.23 15.99 -10.73
C ARG A 99 2.54 16.53 -12.11
N GLU A 100 3.27 15.79 -12.93
CA GLU A 100 3.55 16.17 -14.33
C GLU A 100 2.33 16.09 -15.27
N LEU A 101 1.20 15.54 -14.79
CA LEU A 101 -0.07 15.61 -15.51
C LEU A 101 -0.75 16.97 -15.37
N GLU A 102 -0.32 17.80 -14.40
CA GLU A 102 -0.88 19.14 -14.14
C GLU A 102 -2.39 19.14 -13.88
N LEU A 103 -2.91 18.04 -13.31
CA LEU A 103 -4.30 17.88 -12.92
C LEU A 103 -4.53 18.35 -11.47
N SER A 104 -5.72 18.92 -11.20
CA SER A 104 -6.18 19.04 -9.82
C SER A 104 -6.37 17.66 -9.20
N GLN A 105 -6.37 17.55 -7.87
CA GLN A 105 -6.58 16.23 -7.22
C GLN A 105 -7.94 15.62 -7.60
N LYS A 106 -8.97 16.44 -7.73
CA LYS A 106 -10.28 16.00 -8.20
C LYS A 106 -10.21 15.43 -9.62
N ASP A 107 -9.59 16.16 -10.56
CA ASP A 107 -9.48 15.71 -11.95
C ASP A 107 -8.59 14.47 -12.05
N LEU A 108 -7.58 14.35 -11.19
CA LEU A 108 -6.73 13.18 -11.08
C LEU A 108 -7.53 11.94 -10.65
N ASN A 109 -8.40 12.08 -9.66
CA ASN A 109 -9.31 11.02 -9.24
C ASN A 109 -10.28 10.62 -10.36
N GLU A 110 -10.89 11.59 -11.05
CA GLU A 110 -11.75 11.34 -12.21
C GLU A 110 -10.98 10.65 -13.35
N PHE A 111 -9.73 11.04 -13.59
CA PHE A 111 -8.87 10.36 -14.57
C PHE A 111 -8.64 8.89 -14.22
N PHE A 112 -8.30 8.58 -12.97
CA PHE A 112 -8.06 7.19 -12.56
C PHE A 112 -9.35 6.37 -12.53
N VAL A 113 -10.44 6.89 -11.97
CA VAL A 113 -11.69 6.15 -11.78
C VAL A 113 -12.48 6.04 -13.09
N ASP A 114 -12.73 7.17 -13.76
CA ASP A 114 -13.66 7.21 -14.89
C ASP A 114 -12.99 6.88 -16.24
N LYS A 115 -11.70 7.21 -16.40
CA LYS A 115 -10.99 6.99 -17.66
C LYS A 115 -10.14 5.72 -17.63
N ALA A 116 -9.35 5.52 -16.56
CA ALA A 116 -8.52 4.35 -16.42
C ALA A 116 -9.25 3.16 -15.78
N HIS A 117 -10.42 3.36 -15.19
CA HIS A 117 -11.19 2.35 -14.46
C HIS A 117 -10.37 1.68 -13.34
N LEU A 118 -9.62 2.50 -12.61
CA LEU A 118 -8.76 2.09 -11.50
C LEU A 118 -9.15 2.86 -10.23
N ALA A 119 -9.69 2.16 -9.24
CA ALA A 119 -9.97 2.70 -7.92
C ALA A 119 -8.72 2.60 -7.05
N LEU A 120 -7.84 3.59 -7.12
CA LEU A 120 -6.65 3.71 -6.28
C LEU A 120 -6.94 4.54 -5.04
N ASN A 121 -6.06 4.48 -4.04
CA ASN A 121 -6.16 5.40 -2.92
C ASN A 121 -5.69 6.79 -3.35
N ASP A 122 -6.52 7.78 -3.05
CA ASP A 122 -6.21 9.20 -3.24
C ASP A 122 -5.08 9.63 -2.30
N GLY A 123 -4.08 10.30 -2.84
CA GLY A 123 -2.94 10.76 -2.06
C GLY A 123 -3.32 11.81 -1.00
N GLU A 124 -4.29 12.69 -1.29
CA GLU A 124 -4.73 13.75 -0.38
C GLU A 124 -5.28 13.19 0.94
N MET A 125 -5.86 11.97 0.95
CA MET A 125 -6.33 11.32 2.19
C MET A 125 -5.21 11.07 3.21
N PHE A 126 -3.94 11.12 2.80
CA PHE A 126 -2.76 10.95 3.66
C PHE A 126 -2.11 12.27 4.07
N GLY A 127 -2.67 13.40 3.68
CA GLY A 127 -2.19 14.74 4.01
C GLY A 127 -1.96 15.61 2.77
N LYS A 128 -1.68 16.89 2.99
CA LYS A 128 -1.51 17.88 1.90
C LYS A 128 -0.34 17.56 0.98
N GLU A 129 0.66 16.88 1.50
CA GLU A 129 1.84 16.44 0.74
C GLU A 129 1.51 15.34 -0.27
N GLY A 130 0.38 14.67 -0.09
CA GLY A 130 -0.13 13.64 -1.01
C GLY A 130 -0.89 14.19 -2.23
N ILE A 131 -1.09 15.50 -2.32
CA ILE A 131 -1.74 16.12 -3.49
C ILE A 131 -0.88 15.89 -4.74
N GLY A 132 -1.51 15.43 -5.82
CA GLY A 132 -0.84 15.06 -7.06
C GLY A 132 -0.29 13.63 -7.07
N PHE A 133 -0.60 12.83 -6.03
CA PHE A 133 -0.18 11.43 -5.94
C PHE A 133 -1.39 10.49 -5.85
N MET A 134 -1.18 9.26 -6.32
CA MET A 134 -2.09 8.13 -6.12
C MET A 134 -1.31 6.95 -5.53
N ARG A 135 -1.96 6.12 -4.69
CA ARG A 135 -1.30 4.96 -4.07
C ARG A 135 -1.81 3.66 -4.69
N LEU A 136 -0.92 2.95 -5.35
CA LEU A 136 -1.17 1.66 -6.00
C LEU A 136 -0.74 0.50 -5.09
N ASN A 137 -1.63 -0.47 -4.88
CA ASN A 137 -1.31 -1.73 -4.24
C ASN A 137 -0.85 -2.74 -5.30
N VAL A 138 0.39 -3.26 -5.17
CA VAL A 138 0.96 -4.24 -6.09
C VAL A 138 1.01 -5.67 -5.54
N ALA A 139 0.47 -5.92 -4.34
CA ALA A 139 0.31 -7.26 -3.78
C ALA A 139 -0.90 -7.98 -4.38
N SER A 140 -0.89 -8.11 -5.70
CA SER A 140 -1.93 -8.76 -6.49
C SER A 140 -1.30 -9.67 -7.54
N PRO A 141 -2.04 -10.65 -8.07
CA PRO A 141 -1.55 -11.45 -9.18
C PRO A 141 -1.06 -10.59 -10.35
N ARG A 142 0.05 -10.98 -10.96
CA ARG A 142 0.68 -10.25 -12.08
C ARG A 142 -0.32 -9.89 -13.17
N CYS A 143 -1.21 -10.81 -13.55
CA CYS A 143 -2.20 -10.57 -14.61
C CYS A 143 -3.17 -9.42 -14.27
N ILE A 144 -3.47 -9.20 -12.98
CA ILE A 144 -4.30 -8.06 -12.53
C ILE A 144 -3.51 -6.76 -12.68
N ILE A 145 -2.23 -6.75 -12.27
CA ILE A 145 -1.35 -5.58 -12.42
C ILE A 145 -1.15 -5.24 -13.90
N GLU A 146 -0.93 -6.23 -14.76
CA GLU A 146 -0.79 -6.03 -16.21
C GLU A 146 -2.06 -5.40 -16.82
N LYS A 147 -3.24 -5.93 -16.43
CA LYS A 147 -4.52 -5.35 -16.86
C LYS A 147 -4.65 -3.90 -16.40
N ALA A 148 -4.37 -3.62 -15.13
CA ALA A 148 -4.44 -2.27 -14.57
C ALA A 148 -3.50 -1.30 -15.29
N MET A 149 -2.25 -1.70 -15.52
CA MET A 149 -1.28 -0.87 -16.24
C MET A 149 -1.68 -0.62 -17.69
N LYS A 150 -2.28 -1.60 -18.36
CA LYS A 150 -2.81 -1.41 -19.72
C LYS A 150 -3.97 -0.40 -19.74
N GLN A 151 -4.93 -0.53 -18.82
CA GLN A 151 -6.04 0.43 -18.68
C GLN A 151 -5.50 1.86 -18.44
N LEU A 152 -4.50 2.00 -17.57
CA LEU A 152 -3.86 3.29 -17.32
C LEU A 152 -3.18 3.86 -18.56
N ALA A 153 -2.45 3.04 -19.30
CA ALA A 153 -1.80 3.46 -20.55
C ALA A 153 -2.80 3.90 -21.61
N ASP A 154 -3.89 3.17 -21.78
CA ASP A 154 -4.96 3.50 -22.73
C ASP A 154 -5.60 4.86 -22.38
N ALA A 155 -5.92 5.09 -21.10
CA ALA A 155 -6.43 6.37 -20.60
C ALA A 155 -5.43 7.51 -20.80
N TYR A 156 -4.15 7.26 -20.50
CA TYR A 156 -3.08 8.22 -20.66
C TYR A 156 -2.90 8.67 -22.12
N GLN A 157 -2.96 7.76 -23.08
CA GLN A 157 -2.87 8.08 -24.50
C GLN A 157 -4.05 8.95 -24.99
N LEU A 158 -5.24 8.77 -24.39
CA LEU A 158 -6.41 9.61 -24.69
C LEU A 158 -6.29 11.01 -24.07
N TYR A 159 -5.61 11.12 -22.92
CA TYR A 159 -5.42 12.39 -22.20
C TYR A 159 -4.38 13.30 -22.87
N ILE A 160 -3.31 12.74 -23.45
CA ILE A 160 -2.20 13.50 -24.06
C ILE A 160 -2.55 14.02 -25.47
N LYS A 161 -3.61 13.51 -26.07
CA LYS A 161 -4.09 14.01 -27.36
C LYS A 161 -4.87 15.29 -27.21
#